data_bdd3908bd8648aa5a16cf9de34f8b59a
#
_entry.id   bdd3908bd8648aa5a16cf9de34f8b59a
#
_cell.length_a   1.000
_cell.length_b   1.000
_cell.length_c   1.000
_cell.angle_alpha   90.00
_cell.angle_beta   90.00
_cell.angle_gamma   90.00
#
_symmetry.space_group_name_H-M   'P 1'
#
loop_
_entity.id
_entity.type
_entity.pdbx_description
1 polymer ?
#
loop_
_entity_poly.entity_id
_entity_poly.type
_entity_poly.pdbx_seq_one_letter_code
_entity_poly.pdbx_strand_id
1 'polypeptide(L)'
;MKLGYMTNAFGPLVGEGGGVTSIKDIRYLTLCDDEAVLKKITNTGFRYIEVLEGNLTKYGSDIQVLKDMLARYGAGMMSVCVGANFIYPDALEDEMFHMETVAALAEQVGVSYVAFCGGAIRGRGVQTGDYALLAKGLKEAEKV
;
A
#
# COMPACT_ATOMS: atom_id res chain seq x y z
N MET A 1 4.05 -21.07 -8.78
CA MET A 1 3.50 -19.70 -8.90
C MET A 1 2.59 -19.46 -7.69
N LYS A 2 2.74 -18.33 -7.00
CA LYS A 2 1.83 -17.92 -5.92
C LYS A 2 0.77 -16.99 -6.52
N LEU A 3 -0.50 -17.20 -6.17
CA LEU A 3 -1.60 -16.32 -6.54
C LEU A 3 -2.14 -15.64 -5.28
N GLY A 4 -2.25 -14.32 -5.32
CA GLY A 4 -2.84 -13.50 -4.28
C GLY A 4 -4.13 -12.84 -4.75
N TYR A 5 -4.94 -12.41 -3.81
CA TYR A 5 -6.17 -11.66 -4.07
C TYR A 5 -6.04 -10.26 -3.48
N MET A 6 -6.36 -9.24 -4.26
CA MET A 6 -6.32 -7.86 -3.78
C MET A 6 -7.57 -7.52 -2.99
N THR A 7 -7.40 -6.96 -1.80
CA THR A 7 -8.50 -6.71 -0.85
C THR A 7 -9.40 -5.55 -1.23
N ASN A 8 -9.02 -4.72 -2.20
CA ASN A 8 -9.80 -3.56 -2.64
C ASN A 8 -11.20 -3.88 -3.20
N ALA A 9 -11.46 -5.16 -3.54
CA ALA A 9 -12.78 -5.61 -3.98
C ALA A 9 -13.82 -5.71 -2.84
N PHE A 10 -13.41 -5.61 -1.57
CA PHE A 10 -14.26 -5.85 -0.42
C PHE A 10 -14.76 -4.60 0.29
N GLY A 11 -14.46 -3.43 -0.22
CA GLY A 11 -14.92 -2.16 0.35
C GLY A 11 -14.54 -0.96 -0.51
N PRO A 12 -15.06 0.22 -0.19
CA PRO A 12 -14.69 1.43 -0.90
C PRO A 12 -13.20 1.74 -0.66
N LEU A 13 -12.53 2.13 -1.74
CA LEU A 13 -11.19 2.69 -1.67
C LEU A 13 -11.29 4.15 -1.25
N VAL A 14 -10.61 4.51 -0.20
CA VAL A 14 -10.60 5.88 0.32
C VAL A 14 -9.17 6.33 0.57
N GLY A 15 -8.95 7.64 0.52
CA GLY A 15 -7.80 8.26 1.14
C GLY A 15 -8.01 8.30 2.65
N GLU A 16 -6.95 8.12 3.41
CA GLU A 16 -7.02 8.14 4.87
C GLU A 16 -7.56 9.50 5.35
N GLY A 17 -8.69 9.44 6.04
CA GLY A 17 -9.41 10.62 6.46
C GLY A 17 -8.88 11.15 7.79
N GLY A 18 -8.28 12.27 7.78
CA GLY A 18 -7.79 12.95 8.98
C GLY A 18 -7.49 14.42 8.69
N GLY A 19 -8.18 14.97 7.69
CA GLY A 19 -7.92 16.33 7.23
C GLY A 19 -6.69 16.39 6.33
N VAL A 20 -6.78 15.71 5.19
CA VAL A 20 -5.75 15.79 4.14
C VAL A 20 -5.54 17.25 3.75
N THR A 21 -4.37 17.79 4.05
CA THR A 21 -4.00 19.16 3.77
C THR A 21 -3.06 19.27 2.57
N SER A 22 -2.44 18.15 2.18
CA SER A 22 -1.49 18.05 1.10
C SER A 22 -1.59 16.68 0.44
N ILE A 23 -1.12 16.58 -0.80
CA ILE A 23 -1.04 15.29 -1.51
C ILE A 23 -0.17 14.28 -0.79
N LYS A 24 0.83 14.74 -0.06
CA LYS A 24 1.73 13.92 0.77
C LYS A 24 1.05 13.27 1.99
N ASP A 25 -0.12 13.77 2.38
CA ASP A 25 -0.89 13.23 3.51
C ASP A 25 -1.85 12.12 3.07
N ILE A 26 -1.94 11.85 1.76
CA ILE A 26 -2.85 10.82 1.24
C ILE A 26 -2.27 9.43 1.48
N ARG A 27 -3.05 8.61 2.17
CA ARG A 27 -2.83 7.17 2.31
C ARG A 27 -4.05 6.44 1.78
N TYR A 28 -3.85 5.45 0.94
CA TYR A 28 -4.95 4.70 0.37
C TYR A 28 -5.21 3.43 1.17
N LEU A 29 -6.48 3.20 1.48
CA LEU A 29 -6.91 1.98 2.15
C LEU A 29 -8.29 1.54 1.64
N THR A 30 -8.59 0.26 1.79
CA THR A 30 -9.93 -0.27 1.64
C THR A 30 -10.63 -0.23 3.00
N LEU A 31 -11.78 0.42 3.08
CA LEU A 31 -12.61 0.40 4.29
C LEU A 31 -13.34 -0.95 4.37
N CYS A 32 -12.79 -1.85 5.14
CA CYS A 32 -13.34 -3.18 5.34
C CYS A 32 -12.96 -3.74 6.71
N ASP A 33 -13.67 -4.78 7.11
CA ASP A 33 -13.24 -5.65 8.21
C ASP A 33 -12.21 -6.65 7.64
N ASP A 34 -10.93 -6.45 7.97
CA ASP A 34 -9.83 -7.24 7.41
C ASP A 34 -9.97 -8.73 7.75
N GLU A 35 -10.44 -9.06 8.96
CA GLU A 35 -10.60 -10.46 9.36
C GLU A 35 -11.72 -11.14 8.56
N ALA A 36 -12.86 -10.45 8.38
CA ALA A 36 -13.95 -10.96 7.56
C ALA A 36 -13.55 -11.12 6.09
N VAL A 37 -12.76 -10.18 5.55
CA VAL A 37 -12.21 -10.24 4.19
C VAL A 37 -11.27 -11.42 4.05
N LEU A 38 -10.32 -11.56 4.97
CA LEU A 38 -9.33 -12.65 4.95
C LEU A 38 -10.00 -14.01 5.01
N LYS A 39 -11.02 -14.17 5.88
CA LYS A 39 -11.84 -15.37 5.95
C LYS A 39 -12.54 -15.70 4.62
N LYS A 40 -13.11 -14.70 3.96
CA LYS A 40 -13.77 -14.88 2.64
C LYS A 40 -12.76 -15.34 1.59
N ILE A 41 -11.61 -14.66 1.49
CA ILE A 41 -10.56 -14.99 0.53
C ILE A 41 -10.03 -16.41 0.74
N THR A 42 -9.70 -16.77 1.97
CA THR A 42 -9.14 -18.10 2.26
C THR A 42 -10.15 -19.23 2.05
N ASN A 43 -11.45 -18.98 2.25
CA ASN A 43 -12.51 -19.92 1.94
C ASN A 43 -12.64 -20.22 0.43
N THR A 44 -12.17 -19.33 -0.45
CA THR A 44 -12.12 -19.59 -1.90
C THR A 44 -10.87 -20.33 -2.35
N GLY A 45 -9.95 -20.64 -1.43
CA GLY A 45 -8.73 -21.37 -1.72
C GLY A 45 -7.48 -20.50 -1.91
N PHE A 46 -7.61 -19.17 -1.98
CA PHE A 46 -6.46 -18.28 -1.98
C PHE A 46 -5.73 -18.32 -0.64
N ARG A 47 -4.40 -18.22 -0.69
CA ARG A 47 -3.54 -18.21 0.51
C ARG A 47 -2.68 -16.95 0.60
N TYR A 48 -2.78 -16.07 -0.36
CA TYR A 48 -2.05 -14.81 -0.37
C TYR A 48 -2.99 -13.66 -0.66
N ILE A 49 -2.71 -12.52 -0.02
CA ILE A 49 -3.42 -11.26 -0.25
C ILE A 49 -2.45 -10.17 -0.69
N GLU A 50 -2.97 -9.20 -1.41
CA GLU A 50 -2.39 -7.88 -1.61
C GLU A 50 -3.28 -6.86 -0.91
N VAL A 51 -2.68 -5.91 -0.23
CA VAL A 51 -3.40 -4.84 0.46
C VAL A 51 -2.90 -3.47 0.00
N LEU A 52 -3.69 -2.44 0.26
CA LEU A 52 -3.22 -1.07 0.14
C LEU A 52 -2.38 -0.68 1.36
N GLU A 53 -1.49 0.28 1.19
CA GLU A 53 -0.57 0.78 2.21
C GLU A 53 -1.26 1.13 3.54
N GLY A 54 -2.41 1.81 3.49
CA GLY A 54 -3.16 2.17 4.68
C GLY A 54 -3.72 0.96 5.44
N ASN A 55 -4.02 -0.14 4.73
CA ASN A 55 -4.42 -1.39 5.38
C ASN A 55 -3.27 -2.10 6.09
N LEU A 56 -2.02 -1.83 5.74
CA LEU A 56 -0.85 -2.29 6.47
C LEU A 56 -0.48 -1.31 7.60
N THR A 57 -0.36 -0.02 7.29
CA THR A 57 0.16 0.99 8.23
C THR A 57 -0.73 1.20 9.44
N LYS A 58 -2.05 0.94 9.34
CA LYS A 58 -2.95 0.97 10.51
C LYS A 58 -2.57 -0.01 11.63
N TYR A 59 -1.77 -1.03 11.32
CA TYR A 59 -1.21 -1.97 12.29
C TYR A 59 0.19 -1.57 12.79
N GLY A 60 0.70 -0.41 12.40
CA GLY A 60 2.06 0.02 12.72
C GLY A 60 2.37 0.10 14.22
N SER A 61 1.36 0.35 15.06
CA SER A 61 1.52 0.35 16.53
C SER A 61 1.52 -1.07 17.12
N ASP A 62 0.94 -2.05 16.45
CA ASP A 62 0.90 -3.45 16.88
C ASP A 62 0.76 -4.38 15.67
N ILE A 63 1.86 -4.56 14.97
CA ILE A 63 1.94 -5.42 13.77
C ILE A 63 1.69 -6.90 14.10
N GLN A 64 1.83 -7.30 15.37
CA GLN A 64 1.59 -8.67 15.80
C GLN A 64 0.13 -9.07 15.62
N VAL A 65 -0.82 -8.14 15.80
CA VAL A 65 -2.26 -8.38 15.54
C VAL A 65 -2.47 -8.85 14.09
N LEU A 66 -1.83 -8.19 13.11
CA LEU A 66 -1.93 -8.60 11.71
C LEU A 66 -1.29 -9.96 11.46
N LYS A 67 -0.11 -10.21 12.04
CA LYS A 67 0.60 -11.50 11.91
C LYS A 67 -0.21 -12.66 12.47
N ASP A 68 -0.81 -12.48 13.63
CA ASP A 68 -1.66 -13.49 14.27
C ASP A 68 -2.93 -13.76 13.46
N MET A 69 -3.50 -12.71 12.88
CA MET A 69 -4.66 -12.84 11.99
C MET A 69 -4.31 -13.64 10.73
N LEU A 70 -3.21 -13.29 10.05
CA LEU A 70 -2.72 -14.03 8.88
C LEU A 70 -2.45 -15.50 9.22
N ALA A 71 -1.79 -15.76 10.33
CA ALA A 71 -1.50 -17.12 10.79
C ALA A 71 -2.77 -17.93 11.09
N ARG A 72 -3.77 -17.32 11.75
CA ARG A 72 -5.06 -17.94 12.07
C ARG A 72 -5.78 -18.47 10.83
N TYR A 73 -5.69 -17.75 9.71
CA TYR A 73 -6.33 -18.13 8.44
C TYR A 73 -5.40 -18.89 7.49
N GLY A 74 -4.16 -19.19 7.90
CA GLY A 74 -3.18 -19.85 7.04
C GLY A 74 -2.89 -19.04 5.77
N ALA A 75 -2.86 -17.74 5.90
CA ALA A 75 -2.64 -16.80 4.81
C ALA A 75 -1.30 -16.06 4.97
N GLY A 76 -0.82 -15.50 3.87
CA GLY A 76 0.33 -14.58 3.84
C GLY A 76 0.00 -13.32 3.05
N MET A 77 0.75 -12.28 3.29
CA MET A 77 0.71 -11.07 2.48
C MET A 77 1.79 -11.16 1.41
N MET A 78 1.39 -11.08 0.14
CA MET A 78 2.30 -11.22 -1.00
C MET A 78 2.87 -9.88 -1.41
N SER A 79 2.03 -8.85 -1.43
CA SER A 79 2.41 -7.50 -1.83
C SER A 79 1.61 -6.44 -1.08
N VAL A 80 2.18 -5.24 -1.08
CA VAL A 80 1.52 -4.01 -0.65
C VAL A 80 1.49 -3.06 -1.83
N CYS A 81 0.31 -2.51 -2.14
CA CYS A 81 0.14 -1.51 -3.18
C CYS A 81 0.24 -0.12 -2.54
N VAL A 82 1.15 0.69 -3.04
CA VAL A 82 1.50 2.01 -2.51
C VAL A 82 1.22 3.09 -3.55
N GLY A 83 0.60 4.17 -3.15
CA GLY A 83 0.53 5.39 -3.95
C GLY A 83 1.92 6.03 -4.03
N ALA A 84 2.32 6.51 -5.21
CA ALA A 84 3.65 7.09 -5.43
C ALA A 84 3.50 8.47 -6.08
N ASN A 85 3.40 9.51 -5.25
CA ASN A 85 3.20 10.89 -5.73
C ASN A 85 4.51 11.54 -6.22
N PHE A 86 5.34 10.78 -6.89
CA PHE A 86 6.72 11.17 -7.29
C PHE A 86 6.77 12.27 -8.36
N ILE A 87 5.65 12.57 -9.01
CA ILE A 87 5.57 13.70 -9.95
C ILE A 87 5.51 15.08 -9.24
N TYR A 88 5.46 15.06 -7.91
CA TYR A 88 5.44 16.28 -7.09
C TYR A 88 6.76 16.40 -6.32
N PRO A 89 7.74 17.17 -6.84
CA PRO A 89 9.07 17.27 -6.22
C PRO A 89 9.03 17.72 -4.76
N ASP A 90 8.09 18.59 -4.41
CA ASP A 90 7.93 19.11 -3.05
C ASP A 90 7.41 18.05 -2.04
N ALA A 91 6.86 16.95 -2.54
CA ALA A 91 6.38 15.85 -1.71
C ALA A 91 7.38 14.66 -1.65
N LEU A 92 8.45 14.70 -2.45
CA LEU A 92 9.30 13.52 -2.66
C LEU A 92 9.96 13.02 -1.37
N GLU A 93 10.42 13.92 -0.51
CA GLU A 93 11.05 13.56 0.76
C GLU A 93 10.06 12.84 1.70
N ASP A 94 8.84 13.38 1.80
CA ASP A 94 7.77 12.77 2.60
C ASP A 94 7.31 11.43 2.01
N GLU A 95 7.26 11.30 0.68
CA GLU A 95 6.96 10.04 -0.02
C GLU A 95 8.03 8.98 0.26
N MET A 96 9.32 9.35 0.26
CA MET A 96 10.40 8.42 0.60
C MET A 96 10.31 7.97 2.07
N PHE A 97 10.09 8.87 3.01
CA PHE A 97 9.88 8.53 4.41
C PHE A 97 8.68 7.58 4.59
N HIS A 98 7.60 7.80 3.84
CA HIS A 98 6.46 6.90 3.84
C HIS A 98 6.84 5.52 3.30
N MET A 99 7.61 5.45 2.20
CA MET A 99 8.12 4.20 1.64
C MET A 99 8.94 3.40 2.66
N GLU A 100 9.86 4.07 3.36
CA GLU A 100 10.65 3.45 4.44
C GLU A 100 9.75 2.85 5.52
N THR A 101 8.71 3.57 5.93
CA THR A 101 7.73 3.10 6.91
C THR A 101 6.98 1.86 6.42
N VAL A 102 6.49 1.91 5.18
CA VAL A 102 5.75 0.78 4.58
C VAL A 102 6.68 -0.43 4.41
N ALA A 103 7.92 -0.22 3.91
CA ALA A 103 8.89 -1.29 3.71
C ALA A 103 9.23 -1.99 5.03
N ALA A 104 9.49 -1.22 6.10
CA ALA A 104 9.80 -1.76 7.42
C ALA A 104 8.65 -2.60 8.01
N LEU A 105 7.40 -2.20 7.79
CA LEU A 105 6.23 -2.99 8.22
C LEU A 105 6.02 -4.21 7.32
N ALA A 106 6.22 -4.05 6.02
CA ALA A 106 6.11 -5.12 5.03
C ALA A 106 7.11 -6.25 5.31
N GLU A 107 8.35 -5.91 5.64
CA GLU A 107 9.37 -6.87 6.05
C GLU A 107 8.93 -7.69 7.27
N GLN A 108 8.37 -7.04 8.29
CA GLN A 108 7.92 -7.70 9.51
C GLN A 108 6.82 -8.75 9.27
N VAL A 109 5.99 -8.58 8.25
CA VAL A 109 4.94 -9.55 7.89
C VAL A 109 5.35 -10.50 6.75
N GLY A 110 6.59 -10.38 6.28
CA GLY A 110 7.15 -11.26 5.25
C GLY A 110 6.64 -10.97 3.84
N VAL A 111 6.32 -9.72 3.54
CA VAL A 111 5.95 -9.26 2.19
C VAL A 111 7.17 -9.34 1.27
N SER A 112 6.95 -9.83 0.04
CA SER A 112 8.01 -9.99 -0.95
C SER A 112 8.05 -8.89 -2.00
N TYR A 113 6.97 -8.15 -2.18
CA TYR A 113 6.83 -7.17 -3.25
C TYR A 113 6.09 -5.93 -2.79
N VAL A 114 6.56 -4.76 -3.25
CA VAL A 114 5.83 -3.50 -3.18
C VAL A 114 5.39 -3.13 -4.61
N ALA A 115 4.10 -2.95 -4.81
CA ALA A 115 3.52 -2.52 -6.07
C ALA A 115 3.27 -1.02 -6.03
N PHE A 116 3.83 -0.27 -6.98
CA PHE A 116 3.62 1.17 -7.07
C PHE A 116 2.43 1.51 -7.98
N CYS A 117 1.47 2.25 -7.44
CA CYS A 117 0.52 3.00 -8.26
C CYS A 117 1.15 4.33 -8.65
N GLY A 118 0.75 4.89 -9.79
CA GLY A 118 1.36 6.13 -10.31
C GLY A 118 1.07 7.41 -9.52
N GLY A 119 0.40 7.31 -8.37
CA GLY A 119 0.01 8.45 -7.55
C GLY A 119 -1.05 9.35 -8.19
N ALA A 120 -1.25 10.52 -7.61
CA ALA A 120 -2.19 11.51 -8.11
C ALA A 120 -1.65 12.23 -9.34
N ILE A 121 -2.50 12.40 -10.34
CA ILE A 121 -2.18 13.17 -11.54
C ILE A 121 -2.57 14.65 -11.35
N ARG A 122 -1.90 15.54 -12.10
CA ARG A 122 -2.21 16.97 -12.08
C ARG A 122 -3.61 17.23 -12.65
N GLY A 123 -4.26 18.28 -12.17
CA GLY A 123 -5.60 18.66 -12.64
C GLY A 123 -5.68 18.95 -14.15
N ARG A 124 -4.56 19.25 -14.81
CA ARG A 124 -4.46 19.43 -16.26
C ARG A 124 -4.07 18.13 -17.01
N GLY A 125 -4.06 17.00 -16.32
CA GLY A 125 -3.62 15.72 -16.85
C GLY A 125 -2.11 15.50 -16.77
N VAL A 126 -1.68 14.34 -17.25
CA VAL A 126 -0.28 13.93 -17.27
C VAL A 126 0.49 14.77 -18.28
N GLN A 127 1.67 15.25 -17.88
CA GLN A 127 2.56 16.06 -18.70
C GLN A 127 3.81 15.25 -19.06
N THR A 128 4.46 15.57 -20.18
CA THR A 128 5.67 14.85 -20.61
C THR A 128 6.78 14.83 -19.55
N GLY A 129 6.94 15.94 -18.81
CA GLY A 129 7.91 16.01 -17.71
C GLY A 129 7.61 15.13 -16.51
N ASP A 130 6.34 14.73 -16.33
CA ASP A 130 5.93 13.90 -15.19
C ASP A 130 6.53 12.48 -15.25
N TYR A 131 6.77 11.95 -16.46
CA TYR A 131 7.45 10.66 -16.62
C TYR A 131 8.90 10.67 -16.12
N ALA A 132 9.60 11.78 -16.34
CA ALA A 132 10.97 11.92 -15.84
C ALA A 132 11.00 12.05 -14.31
N LEU A 133 10.05 12.78 -13.72
CA LEU A 133 9.89 12.89 -12.28
C LEU A 133 9.54 11.56 -11.65
N LEU A 134 8.57 10.82 -12.23
CA LEU A 134 8.20 9.48 -11.78
C LEU A 134 9.40 8.53 -11.82
N ALA A 135 10.15 8.51 -12.93
CA ALA A 135 11.33 7.66 -13.07
C ALA A 135 12.42 8.01 -12.04
N LYS A 136 12.60 9.29 -11.72
CA LYS A 136 13.52 9.71 -10.66
C LYS A 136 13.06 9.20 -9.29
N GLY A 137 11.78 9.39 -8.95
CA GLY A 137 11.21 8.92 -7.69
C GLY A 137 11.32 7.40 -7.53
N LEU A 138 11.02 6.64 -8.58
CA LEU A 138 11.19 5.18 -8.56
C LEU A 138 12.63 4.74 -8.31
N LYS A 139 13.63 5.46 -8.86
CA LYS A 139 15.05 5.18 -8.59
C LYS A 139 15.46 5.50 -7.15
N GLU A 140 14.84 6.49 -6.52
CA GLU A 140 15.06 6.74 -5.10
C GLU A 140 14.40 5.66 -4.25
N ALA A 141 13.17 5.27 -4.57
CA ALA A 141 12.43 4.21 -3.86
C ALA A 141 13.11 2.82 -3.97
N GLU A 142 13.88 2.57 -5.03
CA GLU A 142 14.66 1.33 -5.19
C GLU A 142 15.76 1.17 -4.12
N LYS A 143 16.11 2.25 -3.42
CA LYS A 143 17.16 2.24 -2.38
C LYS A 143 16.61 1.91 -0.98
N VAL A 144 15.30 1.96 -0.83
CA VAL A 144 14.59 1.61 0.40
C VAL A 144 14.40 0.08 0.49
#